data_4b0fa79fb6a8bf54953f02aa2092a02f
#
_entry.id   4b0fa79fb6a8bf54953f02aa2092a02f
#
_cell.length_a   1.000
_cell.length_b   1.000
_cell.length_c   1.000
_cell.angle_alpha   90.00
_cell.angle_beta   90.00
_cell.angle_gamma   90.00
#
_symmetry.space_group_name_H-M   'P 1'
#
loop_
_entity.id
_entity.type
_entity.pdbx_description
1 polymer ?
#
loop_
_entity_poly.entity_id
_entity_poly.type
_entity_poly.pdbx_seq_one_letter_code
_entity_poly.pdbx_strand_id
1 'polypeptide(L)'
;VHDSPGFATSRLGLALGLEAMRMLEQGVASAEDIDRAMTLGYRHPLGPLRLTDLVGLDVRLAVAEHLHRTLGTDTFRPPEILRRLVAEGKLGKKTGQGFYRWEAQIP
;
A
#
# COMPACT_ATOMS: atom_id res chain seq x y z
N VAL A 1 -21.11 -10.43 -13.48
CA VAL A 1 -20.13 -10.22 -12.44
C VAL A 1 -20.79 -9.94 -11.13
N HIS A 2 -20.30 -10.57 -10.16
CA HIS A 2 -20.95 -10.50 -8.88
C HIS A 2 -20.02 -9.91 -7.83
N ASP A 3 -19.06 -9.14 -8.29
CA ASP A 3 -18.15 -8.49 -7.37
C ASP A 3 -18.90 -7.44 -6.59
N SER A 4 -18.73 -7.47 -5.30
CA SER A 4 -19.23 -6.39 -4.49
C SER A 4 -18.40 -5.15 -4.76
N PRO A 5 -18.96 -3.97 -4.58
CA PRO A 5 -18.18 -2.74 -4.70
C PRO A 5 -16.95 -2.75 -3.79
N GLY A 6 -17.07 -3.38 -2.62
CA GLY A 6 -15.93 -3.46 -1.71
C GLY A 6 -14.79 -4.26 -2.26
N PHE A 7 -15.09 -5.35 -2.96
CA PHE A 7 -14.04 -6.16 -3.56
C PHE A 7 -13.30 -5.39 -4.66
N ALA A 8 -14.03 -4.71 -5.53
CA ALA A 8 -13.41 -3.93 -6.59
C ALA A 8 -12.54 -2.82 -6.02
N THR A 9 -13.02 -2.13 -4.99
CA THR A 9 -12.27 -1.08 -4.35
C THR A 9 -10.98 -1.61 -3.73
N SER A 10 -11.07 -2.73 -3.03
CA SER A 10 -9.89 -3.32 -2.39
C SER A 10 -8.87 -3.75 -3.42
N ARG A 11 -9.31 -4.37 -4.50
CA ARG A 11 -8.40 -4.87 -5.52
C ARG A 11 -7.68 -3.72 -6.23
N LEU A 12 -8.42 -2.68 -6.62
CA LEU A 12 -7.83 -1.54 -7.31
C LEU A 12 -6.91 -0.76 -6.38
N GLY A 13 -7.31 -0.57 -5.13
CA GLY A 13 -6.48 0.11 -4.17
C GLY A 13 -5.19 -0.63 -3.90
N LEU A 14 -5.27 -1.96 -3.82
CA LEU A 14 -4.09 -2.77 -3.62
C LEU A 14 -3.15 -2.68 -4.83
N ALA A 15 -3.69 -2.78 -6.05
CA ALA A 15 -2.86 -2.68 -7.25
C ALA A 15 -2.12 -1.36 -7.30
N LEU A 16 -2.83 -0.27 -7.00
CA LEU A 16 -2.21 1.05 -6.98
C LEU A 16 -1.15 1.14 -5.88
N GLY A 17 -1.44 0.62 -4.71
CA GLY A 17 -0.48 0.63 -3.61
C GLY A 17 0.78 -0.16 -3.94
N LEU A 18 0.63 -1.34 -4.52
CA LEU A 18 1.79 -2.17 -4.87
C LEU A 18 2.64 -1.50 -5.94
N GLU A 19 2.00 -0.85 -6.92
CA GLU A 19 2.76 -0.13 -7.93
C GLU A 19 3.51 1.05 -7.31
N ALA A 20 2.88 1.76 -6.39
CA ALA A 20 3.55 2.84 -5.69
C ALA A 20 4.78 2.33 -4.92
N MET A 21 4.65 1.15 -4.31
CA MET A 21 5.77 0.54 -3.59
C MET A 21 6.92 0.19 -4.54
N ARG A 22 6.59 -0.32 -5.72
CA ARG A 22 7.62 -0.64 -6.71
C ARG A 22 8.35 0.61 -7.16
N MET A 23 7.61 1.71 -7.36
CA MET A 23 8.24 2.98 -7.72
C MET A 23 9.19 3.46 -6.63
N LEU A 24 8.79 3.28 -5.38
CA LEU A 24 9.65 3.65 -4.26
C LEU A 24 10.93 2.81 -4.25
N GLU A 25 10.80 1.50 -4.45
CA GLU A 25 11.96 0.61 -4.51
C GLU A 25 12.91 0.99 -5.64
N GLN A 26 12.35 1.39 -6.77
CA GLN A 26 13.14 1.73 -7.95
C GLN A 26 13.74 3.13 -7.86
N GLY A 27 13.44 3.87 -6.82
CA GLY A 27 14.00 5.20 -6.66
C GLY A 27 13.39 6.23 -7.59
N VAL A 28 12.18 5.96 -8.11
CA VAL A 28 11.52 6.91 -9.00
C VAL A 28 11.22 8.22 -8.28
N ALA A 29 10.75 8.13 -7.05
CA ALA A 29 10.42 9.31 -6.26
C ALA A 29 10.33 8.91 -4.80
N SER A 30 10.29 9.90 -3.91
CA SER A 30 10.08 9.66 -2.49
C SER A 30 8.63 9.24 -2.23
N ALA A 31 8.39 8.66 -1.07
CA ALA A 31 7.03 8.29 -0.69
C ALA A 31 6.10 9.51 -0.74
N GLU A 32 6.58 10.64 -0.25
CA GLU A 32 5.77 11.85 -0.24
C GLU A 32 5.43 12.32 -1.64
N ASP A 33 6.40 12.26 -2.55
CA ASP A 33 6.16 12.70 -3.93
C ASP A 33 5.24 11.74 -4.67
N ILE A 34 5.38 10.44 -4.43
CA ILE A 34 4.48 9.46 -5.05
C ILE A 34 3.05 9.72 -4.60
N ASP A 35 2.85 9.91 -3.29
CA ASP A 35 1.52 10.20 -2.77
C ASP A 35 0.97 11.52 -3.30
N ARG A 36 1.84 12.53 -3.40
CA ARG A 36 1.42 13.83 -3.91
C ARG A 36 0.98 13.75 -5.37
N ALA A 37 1.65 12.88 -6.16
CA ALA A 37 1.25 12.71 -7.55
C ALA A 37 -0.20 12.26 -7.65
N MET A 38 -0.65 11.41 -6.74
CA MET A 38 -2.02 10.93 -6.78
C MET A 38 -3.01 11.93 -6.19
N THR A 39 -2.62 12.63 -5.12
CA THR A 39 -3.54 13.61 -4.54
C THR A 39 -3.71 14.81 -5.44
N LEU A 40 -2.66 15.25 -6.13
CA LEU A 40 -2.74 16.40 -7.01
C LEU A 40 -3.12 16.01 -8.43
N GLY A 41 -2.56 14.90 -8.94
CA GLY A 41 -2.80 14.50 -10.32
C GLY A 41 -4.18 13.90 -10.54
N TYR A 42 -4.66 13.12 -9.60
CA TYR A 42 -5.95 12.43 -9.73
C TYR A 42 -6.94 12.85 -8.66
N ARG A 43 -6.55 13.79 -7.82
CA ARG A 43 -7.43 14.31 -6.75
C ARG A 43 -7.87 13.23 -5.78
N HIS A 44 -7.01 12.25 -5.56
CA HIS A 44 -7.30 11.28 -4.50
C HIS A 44 -7.20 11.98 -3.15
N PRO A 45 -8.11 11.71 -2.23
CA PRO A 45 -8.04 12.35 -0.92
C PRO A 45 -6.81 11.93 -0.13
N LEU A 46 -6.23 10.78 -0.47
CA LEU A 46 -5.10 10.23 0.25
C LEU A 46 -4.22 9.49 -0.75
N GLY A 47 -2.91 9.63 -0.62
CA GLY A 47 -1.99 8.92 -1.50
C GLY A 47 -1.91 7.43 -1.18
N PRO A 48 -1.44 6.63 -2.14
CA PRO A 48 -1.46 5.17 -1.99
C PRO A 48 -0.58 4.63 -0.86
N LEU A 49 0.56 5.25 -0.60
CA LEU A 49 1.43 4.75 0.46
C LEU A 49 0.91 5.14 1.83
N ARG A 50 0.39 6.36 1.95
CA ARG A 50 -0.22 6.77 3.22
C ARG A 50 -1.48 5.94 3.51
N LEU A 51 -2.25 5.65 2.47
CA LEU A 51 -3.42 4.79 2.64
C LEU A 51 -3.01 3.39 3.10
N THR A 52 -1.93 2.86 2.55
CA THR A 52 -1.43 1.56 2.96
C THR A 52 -1.06 1.57 4.44
N ASP A 53 -0.45 2.67 4.91
CA ASP A 53 -0.13 2.78 6.33
C ASP A 53 -1.38 2.78 7.20
N LEU A 54 -2.48 3.34 6.71
CA LEU A 54 -3.74 3.33 7.47
C LEU A 54 -4.40 1.97 7.44
N VAL A 55 -4.35 1.27 6.31
CA VAL A 55 -4.94 -0.07 6.20
C VAL A 55 -4.14 -1.09 6.99
N GLY A 56 -2.82 -0.97 6.95
CA GLY A 56 -1.93 -1.93 7.57
C GLY A 56 -1.14 -2.70 6.54
N LEU A 57 0.18 -2.65 6.65
CA LEU A 57 1.05 -3.34 5.69
C LEU A 57 0.86 -4.86 5.75
N ASP A 58 0.62 -5.40 6.94
CA ASP A 58 0.37 -6.83 7.08
C ASP A 58 -0.89 -7.25 6.35
N VAL A 59 -1.94 -6.43 6.43
CA VAL A 59 -3.19 -6.72 5.72
C VAL A 59 -2.94 -6.69 4.21
N ARG A 60 -2.25 -5.64 3.73
CA ARG A 60 -1.94 -5.52 2.31
C ARG A 60 -1.10 -6.69 1.81
N LEU A 61 -0.13 -7.13 2.61
CA LEU A 61 0.71 -8.25 2.22
C LEU A 61 -0.12 -9.54 2.09
N ALA A 62 -0.99 -9.80 3.05
CA ALA A 62 -1.81 -11.01 3.02
C ALA A 62 -2.71 -11.05 1.80
N VAL A 63 -3.36 -9.92 1.49
CA VAL A 63 -4.26 -9.85 0.34
C VAL A 63 -3.46 -9.97 -0.95
N ALA A 64 -2.29 -9.33 -1.03
CA ALA A 64 -1.45 -9.40 -2.22
C ALA A 64 -1.00 -10.83 -2.48
N GLU A 65 -0.59 -11.55 -1.44
CA GLU A 65 -0.19 -12.95 -1.60
C GLU A 65 -1.35 -13.81 -2.08
N HIS A 66 -2.52 -13.58 -1.53
CA HIS A 66 -3.70 -14.33 -1.94
C HIS A 66 -4.03 -14.07 -3.42
N LEU A 67 -4.06 -12.81 -3.83
CA LEU A 67 -4.39 -12.49 -5.21
C LEU A 67 -3.31 -12.94 -6.18
N HIS A 68 -2.06 -12.88 -5.76
CA HIS A 68 -0.97 -13.36 -6.60
C HIS A 68 -1.12 -14.85 -6.88
N ARG A 69 -1.44 -15.63 -5.86
CA ARG A 69 -1.64 -17.06 -6.03
C ARG A 69 -2.88 -17.36 -6.86
N THR A 70 -3.95 -16.63 -6.61
CA THR A 70 -5.24 -16.91 -7.21
C THR A 70 -5.29 -16.49 -8.68
N LEU A 71 -4.77 -15.30 -8.99
CA LEU A 71 -4.85 -14.76 -10.34
C LEU A 71 -3.65 -15.08 -11.20
N GLY A 72 -2.52 -15.46 -10.59
CA GLY A 72 -1.34 -15.86 -11.33
C GLY A 72 -0.67 -14.77 -12.13
N THR A 73 -0.88 -13.51 -11.74
CA THR A 73 -0.30 -12.36 -12.42
C THR A 73 0.67 -11.65 -11.50
N ASP A 74 1.71 -11.07 -12.08
CA ASP A 74 2.71 -10.34 -11.30
C ASP A 74 2.21 -9.02 -10.75
N THR A 75 1.05 -8.56 -11.20
CA THR A 75 0.47 -7.32 -10.69
C THR A 75 0.38 -7.34 -9.17
N PHE A 76 0.04 -8.50 -8.59
CA PHE A 76 -0.15 -8.60 -7.15
C PHE A 76 1.01 -9.28 -6.43
N ARG A 77 2.13 -9.46 -7.12
CA ARG A 77 3.31 -9.98 -6.43
C ARG A 77 3.77 -8.95 -5.40
N PRO A 78 3.86 -9.33 -4.13
CA PRO A 78 4.27 -8.37 -3.12
C PRO A 78 5.69 -7.87 -3.37
N PRO A 79 5.90 -6.56 -3.40
CA PRO A 79 7.25 -6.02 -3.51
C PRO A 79 8.09 -6.37 -2.29
N GLU A 80 9.38 -6.46 -2.49
CA GLU A 80 10.29 -6.81 -1.39
C GLU A 80 10.21 -5.81 -0.24
N ILE A 81 10.04 -4.52 -0.56
CA ILE A 81 9.96 -3.51 0.49
C ILE A 81 8.77 -3.78 1.42
N LEU A 82 7.65 -4.26 0.86
CA LEU A 82 6.49 -4.59 1.69
C LEU A 82 6.80 -5.75 2.62
N ARG A 83 7.41 -6.80 2.09
CA ARG A 83 7.77 -7.96 2.91
C ARG A 83 8.74 -7.57 4.00
N ARG A 84 9.72 -6.72 3.66
CA ARG A 84 10.73 -6.31 4.63
C ARG A 84 10.13 -5.49 5.76
N LEU A 85 9.28 -4.53 5.42
CA LEU A 85 8.68 -3.70 6.46
C LEU A 85 7.80 -4.52 7.38
N VAL A 86 7.03 -5.46 6.82
CA VAL A 86 6.20 -6.33 7.66
C VAL A 86 7.08 -7.18 8.58
N ALA A 87 8.17 -7.74 8.05
CA ALA A 87 9.07 -8.55 8.86
C ALA A 87 9.69 -7.74 9.99
N GLU A 88 9.89 -6.44 9.78
CA GLU A 88 10.45 -5.56 10.80
C GLU A 88 9.39 -5.04 11.77
N GLY A 89 8.14 -5.44 11.60
CA GLY A 89 7.08 -4.97 12.47
C GLY A 89 6.59 -3.56 12.18
N LYS A 90 6.94 -3.03 11.02
CA LYS A 90 6.53 -1.68 10.62
C LYS A 90 5.27 -1.79 9.79
N LEU A 91 4.14 -1.84 10.47
CA LEU A 91 2.87 -2.17 9.85
C LEU A 91 2.02 -0.94 9.51
N GLY A 92 2.53 0.26 9.73
CA GLY A 92 1.82 1.47 9.43
C GLY A 92 1.48 2.25 10.68
N LYS A 93 0.39 2.99 10.63
CA LYS A 93 0.01 3.87 11.72
C LYS A 93 -0.17 3.09 13.03
N LYS A 94 -0.71 1.88 12.95
CA LYS A 94 -1.01 1.10 14.15
C LYS A 94 0.24 0.70 14.92
N THR A 95 1.40 0.70 14.29
CA THR A 95 2.67 0.42 14.96
C THR A 95 3.57 1.64 15.03
N GLY A 96 3.08 2.79 14.58
CA GLY A 96 3.84 4.03 14.62
C GLY A 96 4.75 4.27 13.44
N GLN A 97 4.92 3.28 12.57
CA GLN A 97 5.75 3.44 11.40
C GLN A 97 5.37 2.42 10.34
N GLY A 98 5.34 2.88 9.11
CA GLY A 98 5.20 2.04 7.92
C GLY A 98 6.04 2.69 6.85
N PHE A 99 5.42 3.12 5.73
CA PHE A 99 6.13 3.94 4.75
C PHE A 99 6.39 5.34 5.29
N TYR A 100 5.60 5.76 6.26
CA TYR A 100 5.78 7.03 6.96
C TYR A 100 5.99 6.77 8.43
N ARG A 101 6.50 7.76 9.11
CA ARG A 101 6.58 7.73 10.56
C ARG A 101 5.37 8.48 11.11
N TRP A 102 4.65 7.83 12.01
CA TRP A 102 3.44 8.38 12.61
C TRP A 102 3.71 8.66 14.07
N GLU A 103 3.61 9.91 14.45
CA GLU A 103 3.82 10.25 15.84
C GLU A 103 2.63 9.81 16.67
N ALA A 104 2.92 9.39 17.90
CA ALA A 104 1.86 8.98 18.79
C ALA A 104 0.90 10.15 19.00
N GLN A 105 -0.38 9.86 18.87
CA GLN A 105 -1.39 10.85 19.17
C GLN A 105 -1.47 11.00 20.68
N ILE A 106 -1.19 12.19 21.14
CA ILE A 106 -1.29 12.47 22.56
C ILE A 106 -2.72 12.88 22.81
N PRO A 107 -3.46 12.13 23.63
CA PRO A 107 -4.85 12.47 23.91
C PRO A 107 -4.95 13.80 24.60
#